data_e2cf8e026c4231834269992e59143b0c
#
_entry.id   e2cf8e026c4231834269992e59143b0c
#
_cell.length_a   1.000
_cell.length_b   1.000
_cell.length_c   1.000
_cell.angle_alpha   90.00
_cell.angle_beta   90.00
_cell.angle_gamma   90.00
#
_symmetry.space_group_name_H-M   'P 1'
#
loop_
_entity.id
_entity.type
_entity.pdbx_description
1 polymer ?
#
loop_
_entity_poly.entity_id
_entity_poly.type
_entity_poly.pdbx_seq_one_letter_code
_entity_poly.pdbx_strand_id
1 'polypeptide(L)'
;MKMVELGKTGLKVSKTAIGTVPLQRLGFDESVRLLRECYEQGINFFDTSDNYGGSDEKVGAAFAGRDVVIATKVSTEKYDAAKASIENSLKALRVEAIALVQLHNPKQIDNGALEAVQEAKRKGYVRHIGFTTHDLKRAMAAAQSGLFDTIQYPLNFLSGEKESELISLCNSLGMGLIAMKPFAGGMITEPAYSFAYFRQRNVVPIYGIQRKSELDALIALENAPPNMEDETFRKQYEAERVRLAQQFCRGCDRCAGVCPAGIDVNYAGRIGDFFYRNPPSKYLKDDSWYNKMQYVKECTNCGKCVGVCPFGSDMRQPMKRSYEIFMQFWQRRKEYI
;
A
#
# COMPACT_ATOMS: atom_id res chain seq x y z
N MET A 1 -18.00 13.87 -1.30
CA MET A 1 -16.56 13.52 -1.46
C MET A 1 -15.71 14.77 -1.27
N LYS A 2 -14.75 14.75 -0.36
CA LYS A 2 -13.82 15.88 -0.15
C LYS A 2 -12.73 15.85 -1.23
N MET A 3 -12.50 16.98 -1.90
CA MET A 3 -11.40 17.15 -2.86
C MET A 3 -10.24 17.88 -2.19
N VAL A 4 -9.02 17.50 -2.56
CA VAL A 4 -7.77 18.12 -2.08
C VAL A 4 -6.78 18.25 -3.23
N GLU A 5 -5.83 19.15 -3.11
CA GLU A 5 -4.70 19.23 -4.03
C GLU A 5 -3.58 18.29 -3.57
N LEU A 6 -3.00 17.52 -4.49
CA LEU A 6 -1.92 16.58 -4.19
C LEU A 6 -0.57 17.32 -4.16
N GLY A 7 -0.24 17.91 -3.03
CA GLY A 7 0.93 18.78 -2.90
C GLY A 7 0.88 19.97 -3.86
N LYS A 8 2.01 20.31 -4.47
CA LYS A 8 2.16 21.37 -5.49
C LYS A 8 1.97 20.88 -6.93
N THR A 9 1.41 19.68 -7.12
CA THR A 9 1.25 19.10 -8.47
C THR A 9 0.14 19.78 -9.30
N GLY A 10 -0.76 20.52 -8.67
CA GLY A 10 -1.99 21.03 -9.29
C GLY A 10 -3.05 19.93 -9.53
N LEU A 11 -2.76 18.68 -9.21
CA LEU A 11 -3.73 17.59 -9.33
C LEU A 11 -4.79 17.68 -8.21
N LYS A 12 -6.04 17.92 -8.59
CA LYS A 12 -7.19 17.88 -7.68
C LYS A 12 -7.70 16.45 -7.58
N VAL A 13 -7.51 15.85 -6.40
CA VAL A 13 -7.85 14.44 -6.15
C VAL A 13 -8.88 14.30 -5.02
N SER A 14 -9.67 13.24 -5.09
CA SER A 14 -10.52 12.87 -3.96
C SER A 14 -9.66 12.49 -2.76
N LYS A 15 -10.03 12.98 -1.58
CA LYS A 15 -9.32 12.67 -0.33
C LYS A 15 -9.36 11.17 -0.02
N THR A 16 -10.45 10.51 -0.34
CA THR A 16 -10.57 9.05 -0.37
C THR A 16 -10.21 8.56 -1.77
N ALA A 17 -9.12 7.82 -1.89
CA ALA A 17 -8.61 7.29 -3.14
C ALA A 17 -8.54 5.75 -3.13
N ILE A 18 -8.42 5.12 -4.28
CA ILE A 18 -8.44 3.65 -4.42
C ILE A 18 -7.07 3.12 -4.84
N GLY A 19 -6.56 2.15 -4.08
CA GLY A 19 -5.42 1.32 -4.44
C GLY A 19 -5.88 -0.01 -5.05
N THR A 20 -5.40 -0.33 -6.25
CA THR A 20 -5.93 -1.44 -7.05
C THR A 20 -5.29 -2.81 -6.76
N VAL A 21 -4.37 -2.92 -5.81
CA VAL A 21 -3.74 -4.20 -5.43
C VAL A 21 -4.76 -5.32 -5.18
N PRO A 22 -5.89 -5.11 -4.44
CA PRO A 22 -6.85 -6.18 -4.19
C PRO A 22 -7.61 -6.64 -5.43
N LEU A 23 -7.68 -5.82 -6.50
CA LEU A 23 -8.37 -6.15 -7.76
C LEU A 23 -7.68 -7.30 -8.51
N GLN A 24 -6.44 -7.69 -8.15
CA GLN A 24 -5.78 -8.88 -8.67
C GLN A 24 -6.56 -10.18 -8.34
N ARG A 25 -7.44 -10.14 -7.34
CA ARG A 25 -8.25 -11.28 -6.87
C ARG A 25 -9.62 -11.34 -7.54
N LEU A 26 -10.00 -10.31 -8.26
CA LEU A 26 -11.27 -10.19 -8.95
C LEU A 26 -11.12 -10.46 -10.43
N GLY A 27 -12.17 -10.96 -11.06
CA GLY A 27 -12.28 -11.02 -12.50
C GLY A 27 -12.16 -9.65 -13.17
N PHE A 28 -11.93 -9.63 -14.48
CA PHE A 28 -11.75 -8.39 -15.23
C PHE A 28 -13.00 -7.50 -15.15
N ASP A 29 -14.17 -8.03 -15.53
CA ASP A 29 -15.43 -7.28 -15.57
C ASP A 29 -15.89 -6.83 -14.19
N GLU A 30 -15.69 -7.66 -13.17
CA GLU A 30 -16.02 -7.31 -11.79
C GLU A 30 -15.15 -6.13 -11.30
N SER A 31 -13.85 -6.16 -11.60
CA SER A 31 -12.94 -5.05 -11.29
C SER A 31 -13.35 -3.76 -11.98
N VAL A 32 -13.70 -3.84 -13.29
CA VAL A 32 -14.14 -2.69 -14.07
C VAL A 32 -15.42 -2.08 -13.49
N ARG A 33 -16.40 -2.92 -13.12
CA ARG A 33 -17.64 -2.45 -12.49
C ARG A 33 -17.38 -1.75 -11.17
N LEU A 34 -16.60 -2.37 -10.27
CA LEU A 34 -16.26 -1.79 -8.96
C LEU A 34 -15.54 -0.44 -9.11
N LEU A 35 -14.59 -0.34 -10.04
CA LEU A 35 -13.89 0.92 -10.32
C LEU A 35 -14.82 2.02 -10.81
N ARG A 36 -15.77 1.69 -11.70
CA ARG A 36 -16.79 2.63 -12.17
C ARG A 36 -17.72 3.09 -11.05
N GLU A 37 -18.17 2.18 -10.20
CA GLU A 37 -18.95 2.51 -8.99
C GLU A 37 -18.18 3.47 -8.07
N CYS A 38 -16.87 3.28 -7.88
CA CYS A 38 -16.04 4.23 -7.13
C CYS A 38 -16.08 5.64 -7.76
N TYR A 39 -15.94 5.72 -9.08
CA TYR A 39 -15.98 6.99 -9.81
C TYR A 39 -17.34 7.69 -9.68
N GLU A 40 -18.43 6.94 -9.79
CA GLU A 40 -19.82 7.45 -9.65
C GLU A 40 -20.08 8.00 -8.24
N GLN A 41 -19.35 7.51 -7.23
CA GLN A 41 -19.38 8.06 -5.86
C GLN A 41 -18.44 9.27 -5.67
N GLY A 42 -17.82 9.78 -6.74
CA GLY A 42 -16.97 10.97 -6.74
C GLY A 42 -15.50 10.69 -6.38
N ILE A 43 -15.06 9.44 -6.37
CA ILE A 43 -13.64 9.09 -6.25
C ILE A 43 -13.01 9.25 -7.63
N ASN A 44 -11.97 10.11 -7.74
CA ASN A 44 -11.28 10.36 -9.00
C ASN A 44 -9.81 10.01 -8.99
N PHE A 45 -9.26 9.47 -7.88
CA PHE A 45 -7.85 9.11 -7.79
C PHE A 45 -7.67 7.60 -7.59
N PHE A 46 -6.95 6.99 -8.53
CA PHE A 46 -6.72 5.54 -8.60
C PHE A 46 -5.23 5.24 -8.71
N ASP A 47 -4.72 4.41 -7.79
CA ASP A 47 -3.31 4.00 -7.75
C ASP A 47 -3.18 2.53 -8.21
N THR A 48 -2.45 2.31 -9.28
CA THR A 48 -2.19 1.01 -9.91
C THR A 48 -0.69 0.74 -10.04
N SER A 49 -0.27 -0.26 -10.79
CA SER A 49 1.12 -0.57 -11.12
C SER A 49 1.22 -1.56 -12.29
N ASP A 50 2.31 -1.46 -13.03
CA ASP A 50 2.71 -2.39 -14.09
C ASP A 50 2.79 -3.86 -13.65
N ASN A 51 3.04 -4.12 -12.37
CA ASN A 51 3.20 -5.46 -11.82
C ASN A 51 1.99 -5.97 -10.99
N TYR A 52 0.84 -5.30 -11.06
CA TYR A 52 -0.38 -5.72 -10.36
C TYR A 52 -1.30 -6.58 -11.23
N GLY A 53 -0.76 -7.57 -11.93
CA GLY A 53 -1.53 -8.61 -12.62
C GLY A 53 -2.68 -8.10 -13.49
N GLY A 54 -2.40 -7.30 -14.54
CA GLY A 54 -3.42 -6.76 -15.45
C GLY A 54 -4.24 -5.61 -14.88
N SER A 55 -3.75 -4.97 -13.78
CA SER A 55 -4.49 -3.88 -13.14
C SER A 55 -4.57 -2.62 -14.00
N ASP A 56 -3.50 -2.29 -14.75
CA ASP A 56 -3.50 -1.14 -15.65
C ASP A 56 -4.56 -1.29 -16.75
N GLU A 57 -4.76 -2.51 -17.29
CA GLU A 57 -5.82 -2.79 -18.29
C GLU A 57 -7.23 -2.65 -17.70
N LYS A 58 -7.44 -3.11 -16.46
CA LYS A 58 -8.71 -2.97 -15.75
C LYS A 58 -9.04 -1.49 -15.52
N VAL A 59 -8.06 -0.71 -15.08
CA VAL A 59 -8.18 0.75 -14.86
C VAL A 59 -8.46 1.46 -16.18
N GLY A 60 -7.71 1.14 -17.24
CA GLY A 60 -7.93 1.70 -18.58
C GLY A 60 -9.30 1.39 -19.15
N ALA A 61 -9.81 0.14 -18.96
CA ALA A 61 -11.17 -0.23 -19.40
C ALA A 61 -12.26 0.45 -18.57
N ALA A 62 -12.01 0.74 -17.29
CA ALA A 62 -12.97 1.45 -16.46
C ALA A 62 -13.09 2.92 -16.84
N PHE A 63 -11.98 3.58 -17.20
CA PHE A 63 -11.90 5.04 -17.23
C PHE A 63 -11.52 5.66 -18.58
N ALA A 64 -11.47 4.89 -19.68
CA ALA A 64 -11.22 5.45 -21.00
C ALA A 64 -12.16 6.63 -21.29
N GLY A 65 -11.58 7.82 -21.58
CA GLY A 65 -12.33 9.04 -21.87
C GLY A 65 -12.97 9.73 -20.66
N ARG A 66 -12.66 9.31 -19.42
CA ARG A 66 -13.16 9.91 -18.17
C ARG A 66 -12.09 10.80 -17.53
N ASP A 67 -12.54 11.85 -16.84
CA ASP A 67 -11.63 12.72 -16.07
C ASP A 67 -11.29 12.07 -14.72
N VAL A 68 -10.17 11.36 -14.70
CA VAL A 68 -9.61 10.70 -13.49
C VAL A 68 -8.13 10.94 -13.39
N VAL A 69 -7.62 10.96 -12.17
CA VAL A 69 -6.18 10.98 -11.88
C VAL A 69 -5.70 9.56 -11.67
N ILE A 70 -4.82 9.10 -12.54
CA ILE A 70 -4.23 7.76 -12.44
C ILE A 70 -2.76 7.88 -12.05
N ALA A 71 -2.39 7.18 -10.98
CA ALA A 71 -1.01 6.93 -10.61
C ALA A 71 -0.66 5.48 -10.93
N THR A 72 0.40 5.26 -11.71
CA THR A 72 0.97 3.92 -11.89
C THR A 72 2.42 3.86 -11.40
N LYS A 73 3.06 2.71 -11.49
CA LYS A 73 4.40 2.50 -10.98
C LYS A 73 5.27 1.75 -11.98
N VAL A 74 6.58 2.04 -11.95
CA VAL A 74 7.61 1.31 -12.68
C VAL A 74 8.41 0.44 -11.72
N SER A 75 8.39 -0.87 -11.93
CA SER A 75 8.93 -1.88 -10.99
C SER A 75 10.34 -2.37 -11.36
N THR A 76 11.11 -1.58 -12.09
CA THR A 76 12.50 -1.85 -12.49
C THR A 76 13.39 -0.64 -12.20
N GLU A 77 14.70 -0.84 -12.10
CA GLU A 77 15.69 0.24 -11.97
C GLU A 77 16.49 0.46 -13.28
N LYS A 78 16.21 -0.36 -14.32
CA LYS A 78 16.89 -0.30 -15.63
C LYS A 78 16.16 0.65 -16.58
N TYR A 79 16.89 1.52 -17.26
CA TYR A 79 16.35 2.53 -18.16
C TYR A 79 15.44 1.94 -19.26
N ASP A 80 15.96 1.00 -20.09
CA ASP A 80 15.17 0.45 -21.20
C ASP A 80 13.92 -0.30 -20.76
N ALA A 81 14.03 -1.03 -19.64
CA ALA A 81 12.88 -1.75 -19.06
C ALA A 81 11.85 -0.77 -18.51
N ALA A 82 12.27 0.33 -17.90
CA ALA A 82 11.39 1.38 -17.39
C ALA A 82 10.68 2.12 -18.54
N LYS A 83 11.39 2.41 -19.61
CA LYS A 83 10.82 3.03 -20.82
C LYS A 83 9.73 2.11 -21.42
N ALA A 84 10.02 0.84 -21.59
CA ALA A 84 9.06 -0.15 -22.09
C ALA A 84 7.84 -0.27 -21.15
N SER A 85 8.05 -0.26 -19.83
CA SER A 85 6.97 -0.29 -18.83
C SER A 85 6.04 0.93 -18.97
N ILE A 86 6.59 2.15 -19.13
CA ILE A 86 5.80 3.38 -19.33
C ILE A 86 4.97 3.29 -20.62
N GLU A 87 5.57 2.85 -21.73
CA GLU A 87 4.89 2.69 -23.01
C GLU A 87 3.74 1.66 -22.92
N ASN A 88 3.96 0.56 -22.21
CA ASN A 88 2.93 -0.45 -21.96
C ASN A 88 1.81 0.09 -21.06
N SER A 89 2.14 0.83 -20.00
CA SER A 89 1.14 1.45 -19.13
C SER A 89 0.29 2.49 -19.87
N LEU A 90 0.87 3.32 -20.75
CA LEU A 90 0.10 4.26 -21.58
C LEU A 90 -0.95 3.53 -22.43
N LYS A 91 -0.56 2.41 -23.07
CA LYS A 91 -1.46 1.58 -23.88
C LYS A 91 -2.54 0.91 -23.02
N ALA A 92 -2.15 0.27 -21.92
CA ALA A 92 -3.05 -0.45 -21.03
C ALA A 92 -4.06 0.50 -20.35
N LEU A 93 -3.62 1.65 -19.89
CA LEU A 93 -4.45 2.69 -19.30
C LEU A 93 -5.29 3.47 -20.32
N ARG A 94 -5.01 3.34 -21.64
CA ARG A 94 -5.69 4.03 -22.73
C ARG A 94 -5.66 5.55 -22.58
N VAL A 95 -4.48 6.10 -22.24
CA VAL A 95 -4.26 7.53 -22.06
C VAL A 95 -3.07 8.00 -22.88
N GLU A 96 -3.10 9.26 -23.31
CA GLU A 96 -1.97 9.89 -24.01
C GLU A 96 -0.86 10.32 -23.04
N ALA A 97 -1.22 10.64 -21.79
CA ALA A 97 -0.29 11.00 -20.73
C ALA A 97 -0.78 10.47 -19.38
N ILE A 98 0.16 9.92 -18.60
CA ILE A 98 -0.10 9.43 -17.23
C ILE A 98 0.06 10.60 -16.26
N ALA A 99 -0.90 10.80 -15.37
CA ALA A 99 -0.87 11.90 -14.41
C ALA A 99 0.30 11.77 -13.41
N LEU A 100 0.59 10.57 -12.93
CA LEU A 100 1.66 10.30 -11.97
C LEU A 100 2.31 8.94 -12.23
N VAL A 101 3.62 8.91 -12.47
CA VAL A 101 4.42 7.67 -12.51
C VAL A 101 5.36 7.64 -11.32
N GLN A 102 5.33 6.56 -10.56
CA GLN A 102 6.11 6.38 -9.34
C GLN A 102 7.18 5.31 -9.51
N LEU A 103 8.40 5.55 -9.01
CA LEU A 103 9.40 4.49 -8.89
C LEU A 103 8.98 3.50 -7.79
N HIS A 104 8.87 2.22 -8.13
CA HIS A 104 8.26 1.21 -7.27
C HIS A 104 9.28 0.56 -6.32
N ASN A 105 9.49 1.17 -5.15
CA ASN A 105 10.38 0.68 -4.09
C ASN A 105 11.82 0.40 -4.58
N PRO A 106 12.45 1.33 -5.31
CA PRO A 106 13.81 1.12 -5.82
C PRO A 106 14.81 1.10 -4.67
N LYS A 107 15.94 0.42 -4.90
CA LYS A 107 17.05 0.39 -3.93
C LYS A 107 17.80 1.71 -3.88
N GLN A 108 17.95 2.34 -5.04
CA GLN A 108 18.62 3.65 -5.20
C GLN A 108 17.63 4.69 -5.68
N ILE A 109 17.78 5.93 -5.20
CA ILE A 109 16.92 7.06 -5.59
C ILE A 109 17.24 7.48 -7.02
N ASP A 110 18.52 7.61 -7.34
CA ASP A 110 19.01 7.93 -8.66
C ASP A 110 19.38 6.63 -9.40
N ASN A 111 18.64 6.33 -10.45
CA ASN A 111 18.78 5.10 -11.23
C ASN A 111 18.22 5.27 -12.65
N GLY A 112 18.45 4.29 -13.53
CA GLY A 112 17.99 4.34 -14.91
C GLY A 112 16.47 4.47 -15.09
N ALA A 113 15.66 3.99 -14.13
CA ALA A 113 14.22 4.19 -14.19
C ALA A 113 13.83 5.65 -13.96
N LEU A 114 14.52 6.35 -13.06
CA LEU A 114 14.30 7.80 -12.87
C LEU A 114 14.60 8.55 -14.16
N GLU A 115 15.72 8.24 -14.81
CA GLU A 115 16.11 8.86 -16.10
C GLU A 115 15.03 8.63 -17.18
N ALA A 116 14.52 7.39 -17.30
CA ALA A 116 13.45 7.05 -18.25
C ALA A 116 12.15 7.82 -17.98
N VAL A 117 11.74 7.92 -16.69
CA VAL A 117 10.53 8.66 -16.30
C VAL A 117 10.69 10.16 -16.54
N GLN A 118 11.88 10.72 -16.26
CA GLN A 118 12.19 12.13 -16.57
C GLN A 118 12.16 12.41 -18.07
N GLU A 119 12.67 11.49 -18.89
CA GLU A 119 12.57 11.61 -20.35
C GLU A 119 11.11 11.57 -20.81
N ALA A 120 10.30 10.64 -20.28
CA ALA A 120 8.88 10.57 -20.58
C ALA A 120 8.13 11.84 -20.14
N LYS A 121 8.53 12.46 -19.02
CA LYS A 121 7.99 13.75 -18.57
C LYS A 121 8.35 14.87 -19.56
N ARG A 122 9.59 14.95 -20.02
CA ARG A 122 10.00 15.94 -21.05
C ARG A 122 9.23 15.78 -22.37
N LYS A 123 8.89 14.55 -22.74
CA LYS A 123 8.08 14.22 -23.94
C LYS A 123 6.57 14.43 -23.76
N GLY A 124 6.11 14.74 -22.54
CA GLY A 124 4.71 14.95 -22.24
C GLY A 124 3.90 13.66 -21.95
N TYR A 125 4.53 12.49 -21.91
CA TYR A 125 3.87 11.21 -21.63
C TYR A 125 3.63 10.98 -20.14
N VAL A 126 4.34 11.70 -19.28
CA VAL A 126 4.21 11.67 -17.82
C VAL A 126 4.11 13.09 -17.30
N ARG A 127 3.13 13.39 -16.44
CA ARG A 127 2.97 14.75 -15.90
C ARG A 127 3.79 14.94 -14.62
N HIS A 128 3.74 13.97 -13.70
CA HIS A 128 4.41 14.05 -12.40
C HIS A 128 5.20 12.78 -12.09
N ILE A 129 6.26 12.92 -11.30
CA ILE A 129 7.14 11.83 -10.89
C ILE A 129 6.99 11.61 -9.39
N GLY A 130 6.75 10.38 -8.97
CA GLY A 130 6.66 9.99 -7.57
C GLY A 130 7.68 8.95 -7.17
N PHE A 131 7.83 8.79 -5.87
CA PHE A 131 8.66 7.76 -5.27
C PHE A 131 7.87 6.96 -4.25
N THR A 132 7.86 5.64 -4.35
CA THR A 132 7.20 4.78 -3.37
C THR A 132 8.20 3.86 -2.69
N THR A 133 8.14 3.75 -1.38
CA THR A 133 9.03 2.89 -0.59
C THR A 133 8.37 2.46 0.72
N HIS A 134 8.90 1.36 1.29
CA HIS A 134 8.57 0.89 2.64
C HIS A 134 9.66 1.27 3.66
N ASP A 135 10.73 1.89 3.23
CA ASP A 135 11.85 2.33 4.06
C ASP A 135 11.73 3.82 4.35
N LEU A 136 11.59 4.18 5.64
CA LEU A 136 11.38 5.56 6.04
C LEU A 136 12.60 6.45 5.72
N LYS A 137 13.82 5.92 5.87
CA LYS A 137 15.03 6.70 5.56
C LYS A 137 15.09 7.04 4.07
N ARG A 138 14.72 6.07 3.20
CA ARG A 138 14.63 6.32 1.76
C ARG A 138 13.50 7.29 1.42
N ALA A 139 12.35 7.20 2.10
CA ALA A 139 11.27 8.17 1.91
C ALA A 139 11.70 9.60 2.25
N MET A 140 12.39 9.78 3.39
CA MET A 140 12.93 11.08 3.81
C MET A 140 13.98 11.59 2.83
N ALA A 141 14.93 10.75 2.41
CA ALA A 141 15.96 11.12 1.43
C ALA A 141 15.36 11.49 0.06
N ALA A 142 14.37 10.72 -0.41
CA ALA A 142 13.67 11.03 -1.67
C ALA A 142 12.90 12.35 -1.57
N ALA A 143 12.24 12.63 -0.44
CA ALA A 143 11.55 13.89 -0.23
C ALA A 143 12.52 15.09 -0.26
N GLN A 144 13.72 14.94 0.30
CA GLN A 144 14.74 16.00 0.33
C GLN A 144 15.51 16.16 -0.98
N SER A 145 15.46 15.17 -1.88
CA SER A 145 16.25 15.16 -3.11
C SER A 145 15.84 16.22 -4.15
N GLY A 146 14.60 16.71 -4.08
CA GLY A 146 14.03 17.61 -5.10
C GLY A 146 13.69 16.94 -6.44
N LEU A 147 13.82 15.60 -6.54
CA LEU A 147 13.62 14.83 -7.78
C LEU A 147 12.18 14.38 -7.99
N PHE A 148 11.33 14.44 -6.97
CA PHE A 148 9.99 13.87 -6.97
C PHE A 148 8.91 14.89 -6.59
N ASP A 149 7.76 14.77 -7.21
CA ASP A 149 6.58 15.59 -6.93
C ASP A 149 5.76 14.99 -5.77
N THR A 150 5.84 13.64 -5.58
CA THR A 150 5.10 12.92 -4.55
C THR A 150 5.92 11.82 -3.88
N ILE A 151 5.59 11.54 -2.61
CA ILE A 151 6.04 10.34 -1.89
C ILE A 151 4.85 9.43 -1.60
N GLN A 152 5.00 8.12 -1.82
CA GLN A 152 4.05 7.12 -1.35
C GLN A 152 4.71 6.23 -0.29
N TYR A 153 4.12 6.18 0.91
CA TYR A 153 4.68 5.48 2.07
C TYR A 153 3.57 4.78 2.87
N PRO A 154 3.85 3.64 3.55
CA PRO A 154 2.87 3.00 4.44
C PRO A 154 2.53 3.89 5.62
N LEU A 155 1.29 4.40 5.67
CA LEU A 155 0.76 5.18 6.77
C LEU A 155 -0.61 4.65 7.18
N ASN A 156 -0.87 4.65 8.47
CA ASN A 156 -2.17 4.32 9.06
C ASN A 156 -2.25 4.86 10.49
N PHE A 157 -3.35 4.64 11.18
CA PHE A 157 -3.54 5.20 12.54
C PHE A 157 -2.61 4.59 13.61
N LEU A 158 -1.84 3.55 13.27
CA LEU A 158 -0.77 3.00 14.11
C LEU A 158 0.59 3.68 13.86
N SER A 159 0.68 4.61 12.90
CA SER A 159 1.91 5.35 12.60
C SER A 159 2.32 6.21 13.81
N GLY A 160 3.63 6.26 14.05
CA GLY A 160 4.21 6.93 15.20
C GLY A 160 4.84 8.29 14.86
N GLU A 161 5.71 8.73 15.76
CA GLU A 161 6.37 10.03 15.68
C GLU A 161 7.25 10.16 14.42
N LYS A 162 8.03 9.13 14.10
CA LYS A 162 8.92 9.11 12.92
C LYS A 162 8.16 9.25 11.59
N GLU A 163 7.00 8.63 11.49
CA GLU A 163 6.13 8.81 10.32
C GLU A 163 5.48 10.20 10.31
N SER A 164 5.25 10.80 11.47
CA SER A 164 4.79 12.19 11.58
C SER A 164 5.85 13.19 11.11
N GLU A 165 7.14 12.90 11.31
CA GLU A 165 8.24 13.69 10.75
C GLU A 165 8.22 13.67 9.21
N LEU A 166 7.97 12.52 8.58
CA LEU A 166 7.82 12.43 7.12
C LEU A 166 6.62 13.26 6.63
N ILE A 167 5.49 13.20 7.33
CA ILE A 167 4.30 14.00 6.99
C ILE A 167 4.65 15.50 7.06
N SER A 168 5.32 15.93 8.12
CA SER A 168 5.74 17.32 8.33
C SER A 168 6.73 17.78 7.25
N LEU A 169 7.70 16.93 6.90
CA LEU A 169 8.67 17.21 5.85
C LEU A 169 7.97 17.38 4.49
N CYS A 170 7.13 16.43 4.08
CA CYS A 170 6.40 16.53 2.82
C CYS A 170 5.53 17.80 2.76
N ASN A 171 4.86 18.14 3.85
CA ASN A 171 4.05 19.36 3.95
C ASN A 171 4.90 20.63 3.79
N SER A 172 6.05 20.71 4.47
CA SER A 172 6.94 21.88 4.38
C SER A 172 7.51 22.09 2.98
N LEU A 173 7.74 21.00 2.24
CA LEU A 173 8.20 21.01 0.86
C LEU A 173 7.07 21.22 -0.16
N GLY A 174 5.81 21.20 0.28
CA GLY A 174 4.63 21.19 -0.59
C GLY A 174 4.52 19.95 -1.46
N MET A 175 5.08 18.84 -1.02
CA MET A 175 5.10 17.56 -1.72
C MET A 175 3.82 16.78 -1.47
N GLY A 176 3.27 16.13 -2.51
CA GLY A 176 2.13 15.24 -2.35
C GLY A 176 2.49 13.98 -1.56
N LEU A 177 1.76 13.69 -0.47
CA LEU A 177 1.98 12.48 0.30
C LEU A 177 0.81 11.52 0.16
N ILE A 178 1.09 10.32 -0.37
CA ILE A 178 0.14 9.25 -0.61
C ILE A 178 0.37 8.16 0.44
N ALA A 179 -0.69 7.79 1.15
CA ALA A 179 -0.62 6.72 2.15
C ALA A 179 -1.05 5.39 1.57
N MET A 180 -0.11 4.48 1.36
CA MET A 180 -0.45 3.08 1.12
C MET A 180 -0.70 2.34 2.44
N LYS A 181 -1.45 1.24 2.38
CA LYS A 181 -1.80 0.39 3.55
C LYS A 181 -2.55 1.14 4.66
N PRO A 182 -3.56 1.96 4.35
CA PRO A 182 -4.35 2.68 5.35
C PRO A 182 -5.03 1.75 6.36
N PHE A 183 -5.32 0.50 5.98
CA PHE A 183 -5.84 -0.55 6.86
C PHE A 183 -4.76 -1.49 7.40
N ALA A 184 -3.49 -1.07 7.41
CA ALA A 184 -2.37 -1.91 7.86
C ALA A 184 -2.38 -3.32 7.25
N GLY A 185 -2.92 -3.43 6.02
CA GLY A 185 -3.06 -4.67 5.27
C GLY A 185 -4.13 -5.61 5.79
N GLY A 186 -5.22 -5.09 6.32
CA GLY A 186 -6.36 -5.84 6.82
C GLY A 186 -6.36 -6.07 8.32
N MET A 187 -5.34 -5.62 9.05
CA MET A 187 -5.32 -5.69 10.52
C MET A 187 -6.25 -4.66 11.16
N ILE A 188 -6.45 -3.53 10.52
CA ILE A 188 -7.42 -2.51 10.93
C ILE A 188 -8.74 -2.89 10.31
N THR A 189 -9.61 -3.49 11.10
CA THR A 189 -10.93 -3.98 10.68
C THR A 189 -12.04 -2.95 10.84
N GLU A 190 -11.80 -1.90 11.66
CA GLU A 190 -12.71 -0.78 11.81
C GLU A 190 -12.26 0.40 10.93
N PRO A 191 -12.92 0.65 9.78
CA PRO A 191 -12.50 1.68 8.84
C PRO A 191 -12.54 3.09 9.41
N ALA A 192 -13.41 3.35 10.39
CA ALA A 192 -13.58 4.65 11.02
C ALA A 192 -12.28 5.17 11.65
N TYR A 193 -11.45 4.28 12.24
CA TYR A 193 -10.17 4.70 12.83
C TYR A 193 -9.16 5.16 11.78
N SER A 194 -9.05 4.44 10.66
CA SER A 194 -8.21 4.86 9.55
C SER A 194 -8.69 6.19 8.96
N PHE A 195 -10.01 6.31 8.79
CA PHE A 195 -10.62 7.51 8.23
C PHE A 195 -10.39 8.74 9.12
N ALA A 196 -10.62 8.62 10.44
CA ALA A 196 -10.34 9.68 11.43
C ALA A 196 -8.87 10.13 11.40
N TYR A 197 -7.93 9.17 11.30
CA TYR A 197 -6.50 9.46 11.22
C TYR A 197 -6.15 10.35 10.02
N PHE A 198 -6.63 10.02 8.82
CA PHE A 198 -6.29 10.75 7.61
C PHE A 198 -7.08 12.06 7.46
N ARG A 199 -8.26 12.15 8.06
CA ARG A 199 -9.11 13.34 7.97
C ARG A 199 -8.42 14.59 8.53
N GLN A 200 -7.57 14.43 9.52
CA GLN A 200 -6.83 15.49 10.21
C GLN A 200 -5.47 15.82 9.58
N ARG A 201 -5.05 15.10 8.53
CA ARG A 201 -3.71 15.19 7.96
C ARG A 201 -3.75 15.52 6.48
N ASN A 202 -2.75 16.26 6.00
CA ASN A 202 -2.59 16.52 4.57
C ASN A 202 -1.88 15.33 3.90
N VAL A 203 -2.58 14.20 3.81
CA VAL A 203 -2.12 12.93 3.25
C VAL A 203 -3.28 12.30 2.51
N VAL A 204 -3.10 11.75 1.33
CA VAL A 204 -4.13 11.08 0.54
C VAL A 204 -4.02 9.56 0.72
N PRO A 205 -4.93 8.90 1.46
CA PRO A 205 -4.91 7.45 1.58
C PRO A 205 -5.47 6.77 0.34
N ILE A 206 -4.79 5.71 -0.11
CA ILE A 206 -5.27 4.81 -1.16
C ILE A 206 -5.84 3.55 -0.50
N TYR A 207 -7.16 3.47 -0.41
CA TYR A 207 -7.85 2.33 0.17
C TYR A 207 -7.93 1.18 -0.81
N GLY A 208 -7.50 -0.01 -0.38
CA GLY A 208 -7.68 -1.23 -1.15
C GLY A 208 -9.05 -1.82 -0.86
N ILE A 209 -9.87 -1.96 -1.89
CA ILE A 209 -11.20 -2.60 -1.82
C ILE A 209 -11.32 -3.70 -2.87
N GLN A 210 -12.20 -4.66 -2.61
CA GLN A 210 -12.52 -5.75 -3.53
C GLN A 210 -14.03 -6.08 -3.56
N ARG A 211 -14.85 -5.37 -2.79
CA ARG A 211 -16.30 -5.57 -2.70
C ARG A 211 -17.01 -4.22 -2.61
N LYS A 212 -18.23 -4.20 -3.16
CA LYS A 212 -19.10 -3.04 -3.06
C LYS A 212 -19.35 -2.61 -1.62
N SER A 213 -19.54 -3.56 -0.69
CA SER A 213 -19.76 -3.25 0.73
C SER A 213 -18.59 -2.48 1.38
N GLU A 214 -17.36 -2.69 0.90
CA GLU A 214 -16.18 -1.94 1.38
C GLU A 214 -16.19 -0.51 0.81
N LEU A 215 -16.62 -0.32 -0.44
CA LEU A 215 -16.88 1.01 -1.00
C LEU A 215 -17.99 1.73 -0.22
N ASP A 216 -19.13 1.06 0.01
CA ASP A 216 -20.27 1.64 0.71
C ASP A 216 -19.87 2.11 2.12
N ALA A 217 -19.01 1.36 2.83
CA ALA A 217 -18.47 1.75 4.12
C ALA A 217 -17.60 3.01 4.04
N LEU A 218 -16.75 3.14 3.02
CA LEU A 218 -15.94 4.36 2.82
C LEU A 218 -16.82 5.58 2.49
N ILE A 219 -17.85 5.40 1.66
CA ILE A 219 -18.79 6.47 1.30
C ILE A 219 -19.62 6.89 2.52
N ALA A 220 -20.05 5.95 3.36
CA ALA A 220 -20.73 6.28 4.62
C ALA A 220 -19.85 7.16 5.52
N LEU A 221 -18.55 6.87 5.62
CA LEU A 221 -17.59 7.68 6.38
C LEU A 221 -17.28 9.03 5.74
N GLU A 222 -17.37 9.17 4.41
CA GLU A 222 -17.29 10.49 3.75
C GLU A 222 -18.50 11.36 4.08
N ASN A 223 -19.70 10.77 4.14
CA ASN A 223 -20.96 11.47 4.41
C ASN A 223 -21.14 11.80 5.92
N ALA A 224 -20.67 10.90 6.79
CA ALA A 224 -20.72 11.06 8.24
C ALA A 224 -19.33 10.73 8.86
N PRO A 225 -18.36 11.66 8.76
CA PRO A 225 -17.01 11.41 9.22
C PRO A 225 -16.95 11.25 10.74
N PRO A 226 -16.10 10.33 11.25
CA PRO A 226 -15.91 10.15 12.67
C PRO A 226 -15.47 11.44 13.36
N ASN A 227 -16.06 11.72 14.49
CA ASN A 227 -15.74 12.91 15.29
C ASN A 227 -14.74 12.55 16.41
N MET A 228 -13.51 13.06 16.32
CA MET A 228 -12.48 12.86 17.34
C MET A 228 -12.73 13.68 18.63
N GLU A 229 -13.68 14.60 18.63
CA GLU A 229 -14.13 15.32 19.84
C GLU A 229 -15.10 14.47 20.67
N ASP A 230 -15.74 13.45 20.07
CA ASP A 230 -16.51 12.46 20.80
C ASP A 230 -15.57 11.65 21.70
N GLU A 231 -15.76 11.77 23.00
CA GLU A 231 -14.92 11.14 24.01
C GLU A 231 -14.99 9.60 23.93
N THR A 232 -16.16 9.05 23.64
CA THR A 232 -16.35 7.59 23.51
C THR A 232 -15.57 7.05 22.31
N PHE A 233 -15.72 7.68 21.14
CA PHE A 233 -14.97 7.30 19.95
C PHE A 233 -13.45 7.44 20.16
N ARG A 234 -13.01 8.54 20.75
CA ARG A 234 -11.58 8.77 21.03
C ARG A 234 -11.00 7.73 21.98
N LYS A 235 -11.70 7.35 23.04
CA LYS A 235 -11.27 6.27 23.96
C LYS A 235 -11.15 4.93 23.25
N GLN A 236 -12.11 4.58 22.40
CA GLN A 236 -12.08 3.35 21.59
C GLN A 236 -10.92 3.38 20.58
N TYR A 237 -10.72 4.50 19.89
CA TYR A 237 -9.63 4.71 18.96
C TYR A 237 -8.25 4.50 19.63
N GLU A 238 -8.00 5.11 20.80
CA GLU A 238 -6.73 4.97 21.51
C GLU A 238 -6.55 3.56 22.09
N ALA A 239 -7.60 2.95 22.64
CA ALA A 239 -7.54 1.58 23.13
C ALA A 239 -7.17 0.59 22.01
N GLU A 240 -7.79 0.72 20.84
CA GLU A 240 -7.50 -0.13 19.69
C GLU A 240 -6.09 0.13 19.14
N ARG A 241 -5.63 1.38 19.14
CA ARG A 241 -4.28 1.73 18.74
C ARG A 241 -3.23 1.05 19.62
N VAL A 242 -3.41 1.06 20.94
CA VAL A 242 -2.52 0.37 21.88
C VAL A 242 -2.56 -1.14 21.65
N ARG A 243 -3.76 -1.72 21.51
CA ARG A 243 -3.94 -3.16 21.29
C ARG A 243 -3.24 -3.64 20.01
N LEU A 244 -3.44 -2.94 18.91
CA LEU A 244 -2.87 -3.33 17.60
C LEU A 244 -1.37 -3.02 17.50
N ALA A 245 -0.87 -1.96 18.15
CA ALA A 245 0.55 -1.58 18.08
C ALA A 245 1.48 -2.72 18.54
N GLN A 246 1.04 -3.52 19.52
CA GLN A 246 1.81 -4.66 20.04
C GLN A 246 1.80 -5.88 19.11
N GLN A 247 0.85 -5.98 18.19
CA GLN A 247 0.66 -7.14 17.31
C GLN A 247 1.05 -6.85 15.86
N PHE A 248 1.35 -5.60 15.51
CA PHE A 248 1.58 -5.19 14.13
C PHE A 248 3.05 -5.24 13.73
N CYS A 249 3.39 -6.14 12.79
CA CYS A 249 4.70 -6.15 12.15
C CYS A 249 4.75 -5.15 10.98
N ARG A 250 5.63 -4.14 11.07
CA ARG A 250 5.80 -3.12 10.02
C ARG A 250 6.70 -3.57 8.87
N GLY A 251 7.27 -4.79 8.93
CA GLY A 251 8.09 -5.36 7.87
C GLY A 251 9.46 -4.69 7.69
N CYS A 252 10.05 -4.18 8.77
CA CYS A 252 11.33 -3.46 8.74
C CYS A 252 12.57 -4.35 8.72
N ASP A 253 12.41 -5.67 8.79
CA ASP A 253 13.45 -6.73 8.79
C ASP A 253 14.50 -6.65 9.92
N ARG A 254 14.33 -5.83 10.96
CA ARG A 254 15.28 -5.74 12.07
C ARG A 254 15.45 -7.06 12.85
N CYS A 255 14.47 -7.94 12.80
CA CYS A 255 14.52 -9.28 13.40
C CYS A 255 15.04 -10.37 12.44
N ALA A 256 15.46 -10.01 11.23
CA ALA A 256 16.05 -10.96 10.29
C ALA A 256 17.33 -11.57 10.89
N GLY A 257 17.47 -12.89 10.84
CA GLY A 257 18.64 -13.63 11.34
C GLY A 257 18.80 -13.67 12.86
N VAL A 258 17.89 -13.06 13.65
CA VAL A 258 17.99 -13.02 15.12
C VAL A 258 17.47 -14.29 15.78
N CYS A 259 16.59 -15.02 15.10
CA CYS A 259 15.97 -16.22 15.66
C CYS A 259 16.97 -17.39 15.72
N PRO A 260 17.27 -17.96 16.91
CA PRO A 260 18.18 -19.11 17.01
C PRO A 260 17.64 -20.38 16.33
N ALA A 261 16.32 -20.48 16.15
CA ALA A 261 15.69 -21.57 15.41
C ALA A 261 15.59 -21.32 13.89
N GLY A 262 16.23 -20.28 13.37
CA GLY A 262 16.22 -19.96 11.94
C GLY A 262 14.88 -19.47 11.37
N ILE A 263 13.94 -19.08 12.23
CA ILE A 263 12.62 -18.59 11.77
C ILE A 263 12.81 -17.21 11.11
N ASP A 264 12.29 -17.08 9.90
CA ASP A 264 12.09 -15.78 9.27
C ASP A 264 10.88 -15.07 9.92
N VAL A 265 11.14 -14.42 11.05
CA VAL A 265 10.11 -13.85 11.94
C VAL A 265 9.23 -12.85 11.22
N ASN A 266 9.82 -12.03 10.34
CA ASN A 266 9.10 -11.02 9.58
C ASN A 266 8.06 -11.65 8.67
N TYR A 267 8.46 -12.62 7.85
CA TYR A 267 7.54 -13.31 6.95
C TYR A 267 6.58 -14.22 7.70
N ALA A 268 7.09 -15.02 8.63
CA ALA A 268 6.27 -15.94 9.40
C ALA A 268 5.15 -15.22 10.17
N GLY A 269 5.41 -14.01 10.68
CA GLY A 269 4.39 -13.24 11.39
C GLY A 269 3.34 -12.57 10.49
N ARG A 270 3.57 -12.51 9.17
CA ARG A 270 2.70 -11.77 8.24
C ARG A 270 2.10 -12.61 7.12
N ILE A 271 2.58 -13.84 6.91
CA ILE A 271 2.16 -14.63 5.76
C ILE A 271 0.66 -14.95 5.79
N GLY A 272 0.07 -15.10 6.97
CA GLY A 272 -1.37 -15.24 7.12
C GLY A 272 -2.14 -14.08 6.48
N ASP A 273 -1.66 -12.86 6.69
CA ASP A 273 -2.26 -11.65 6.11
C ASP A 273 -2.04 -11.56 4.59
N PHE A 274 -0.96 -12.17 4.07
CA PHE A 274 -0.66 -12.13 2.65
C PHE A 274 -1.70 -12.88 1.81
N PHE A 275 -2.32 -13.93 2.35
CA PHE A 275 -3.41 -14.64 1.67
C PHE A 275 -4.67 -13.80 1.47
N TYR A 276 -4.86 -12.76 2.29
CA TYR A 276 -5.96 -11.82 2.13
C TYR A 276 -5.66 -10.68 1.15
N ARG A 277 -4.38 -10.53 0.73
CA ARG A 277 -3.91 -9.41 -0.11
C ARG A 277 -3.49 -9.84 -1.51
N ASN A 278 -2.98 -11.05 -1.64
CA ASN A 278 -2.43 -11.58 -2.89
C ASN A 278 -3.13 -12.88 -3.25
N PRO A 279 -3.12 -13.27 -4.52
CA PRO A 279 -3.57 -14.61 -4.91
C PRO A 279 -2.80 -15.68 -4.12
N PRO A 280 -3.49 -16.65 -3.51
CA PRO A 280 -2.84 -17.73 -2.74
C PRO A 280 -1.77 -18.48 -3.54
N SER A 281 -1.97 -18.68 -4.85
CA SER A 281 -1.01 -19.31 -5.75
C SER A 281 0.39 -18.71 -5.67
N LYS A 282 0.53 -17.43 -5.37
CA LYS A 282 1.84 -16.76 -5.20
C LYS A 282 2.71 -17.42 -4.13
N TYR A 283 2.09 -18.01 -3.09
CA TYR A 283 2.78 -18.60 -1.94
C TYR A 283 2.68 -20.13 -1.89
N LEU A 284 1.87 -20.73 -2.77
CA LEU A 284 1.54 -22.15 -2.76
C LEU A 284 2.07 -22.93 -3.96
N LYS A 285 2.67 -22.24 -4.95
CA LYS A 285 3.14 -22.83 -6.21
C LYS A 285 4.26 -23.87 -6.07
N ASP A 286 5.05 -23.74 -5.00
CA ASP A 286 6.18 -24.62 -4.69
C ASP A 286 6.34 -24.78 -3.17
N ASP A 287 7.23 -25.67 -2.76
CA ASP A 287 7.44 -26.00 -1.34
C ASP A 287 8.29 -24.97 -0.57
N SER A 288 8.74 -23.89 -1.22
CA SER A 288 9.67 -22.94 -0.60
C SER A 288 9.09 -22.27 0.63
N TRP A 289 7.84 -21.83 0.54
CA TRP A 289 7.12 -21.23 1.68
C TRP A 289 6.72 -22.25 2.73
N TYR A 290 6.33 -23.46 2.29
CA TYR A 290 6.02 -24.56 3.22
C TYR A 290 7.23 -24.86 4.10
N ASN A 291 8.41 -25.07 3.50
CA ASN A 291 9.63 -25.36 4.24
C ASN A 291 10.00 -24.24 5.23
N LYS A 292 9.89 -22.97 4.81
CA LYS A 292 10.12 -21.82 5.72
C LYS A 292 9.15 -21.81 6.90
N MET A 293 7.89 -22.13 6.66
CA MET A 293 6.87 -22.09 7.71
C MET A 293 7.01 -23.24 8.70
N GLN A 294 7.61 -24.38 8.34
CA GLN A 294 7.86 -25.47 9.30
C GLN A 294 8.75 -25.04 10.47
N TYR A 295 9.72 -24.13 10.25
CA TYR A 295 10.56 -23.61 11.32
C TYR A 295 9.78 -22.89 12.44
N VAL A 296 8.55 -22.43 12.18
CA VAL A 296 7.73 -21.78 13.21
C VAL A 296 7.45 -22.70 14.41
N LYS A 297 7.40 -24.02 14.18
CA LYS A 297 7.21 -25.05 15.22
C LYS A 297 8.35 -25.07 16.23
N GLU A 298 9.56 -24.68 15.79
CA GLU A 298 10.77 -24.68 16.61
C GLU A 298 10.90 -23.42 17.47
N CYS A 299 9.87 -22.60 17.55
CA CYS A 299 9.87 -21.39 18.35
C CYS A 299 9.91 -21.70 19.85
N THR A 300 11.04 -21.42 20.50
CA THR A 300 11.25 -21.61 21.96
C THR A 300 10.67 -20.48 22.81
N ASN A 301 9.98 -19.49 22.23
CA ASN A 301 9.47 -18.28 22.90
C ASN A 301 10.56 -17.44 23.59
N CYS A 302 11.82 -17.51 23.17
CA CYS A 302 12.97 -16.86 23.82
C CYS A 302 12.92 -15.30 23.81
N GLY A 303 12.05 -14.68 23.04
CA GLY A 303 11.86 -13.22 23.00
C GLY A 303 12.92 -12.42 22.26
N LYS A 304 13.99 -13.03 21.71
CA LYS A 304 15.05 -12.28 21.01
C LYS A 304 14.53 -11.40 19.88
N CYS A 305 13.53 -11.85 19.13
CA CYS A 305 12.88 -11.09 18.07
C CYS A 305 12.11 -9.86 18.60
N VAL A 306 11.58 -9.93 19.82
CA VAL A 306 10.90 -8.80 20.49
C VAL A 306 11.96 -7.76 20.92
N GLY A 307 13.05 -8.19 21.51
CA GLY A 307 14.11 -7.30 22.01
C GLY A 307 14.77 -6.43 20.94
N VAL A 308 14.78 -6.87 19.67
CA VAL A 308 15.33 -6.09 18.55
C VAL A 308 14.27 -5.31 17.78
N CYS A 309 12.99 -5.47 18.11
CA CYS A 309 11.92 -4.79 17.42
C CYS A 309 11.85 -3.32 17.81
N PRO A 310 12.11 -2.36 16.90
CA PRO A 310 12.08 -0.93 17.22
C PRO A 310 10.68 -0.42 17.55
N PHE A 311 9.66 -1.24 17.34
CA PHE A 311 8.25 -0.92 17.59
C PHE A 311 7.67 -1.72 18.78
N GLY A 312 8.50 -2.51 19.46
CA GLY A 312 8.06 -3.34 20.58
C GLY A 312 7.05 -4.45 20.21
N SER A 313 6.93 -4.79 18.92
CA SER A 313 5.95 -5.78 18.48
C SER A 313 6.39 -7.19 18.86
N ASP A 314 5.48 -7.91 19.52
CA ASP A 314 5.69 -9.33 19.87
C ASP A 314 5.09 -10.22 18.77
N MET A 315 5.96 -10.78 17.95
CA MET A 315 5.55 -11.61 16.80
C MET A 315 5.36 -13.09 17.14
N ARG A 316 5.55 -13.51 18.38
CA ARG A 316 5.46 -14.93 18.76
C ARG A 316 4.06 -15.52 18.54
N GLN A 317 3.03 -14.82 18.96
CA GLN A 317 1.64 -15.24 18.70
C GLN A 317 1.21 -15.02 17.24
N PRO A 318 1.47 -13.85 16.61
CA PRO A 318 1.22 -13.68 15.20
C PRO A 318 1.86 -14.74 14.29
N MET A 319 3.10 -15.21 14.56
CA MET A 319 3.73 -16.29 13.81
C MET A 319 2.95 -17.62 13.90
N LYS A 320 2.50 -18.00 15.10
CA LYS A 320 1.71 -19.22 15.30
C LYS A 320 0.39 -19.17 14.55
N ARG A 321 -0.34 -18.05 14.68
CA ARG A 321 -1.58 -17.82 13.95
C ARG A 321 -1.36 -17.84 12.43
N SER A 322 -0.33 -17.18 11.94
CA SER A 322 0.02 -17.17 10.52
C SER A 322 0.39 -18.55 10.00
N TYR A 323 1.07 -19.36 10.82
CA TYR A 323 1.34 -20.77 10.51
C TYR A 323 0.06 -21.59 10.33
N GLU A 324 -0.90 -21.46 11.24
CA GLU A 324 -2.19 -22.16 11.16
C GLU A 324 -2.96 -21.77 9.90
N ILE A 325 -3.04 -20.46 9.59
CA ILE A 325 -3.67 -19.96 8.37
C ILE A 325 -2.94 -20.52 7.13
N PHE A 326 -1.60 -20.45 7.10
CA PHE A 326 -0.82 -20.98 6.00
C PHE A 326 -1.10 -22.47 5.76
N MET A 327 -1.15 -23.28 6.83
CA MET A 327 -1.40 -24.72 6.72
C MET A 327 -2.80 -25.04 6.19
N GLN A 328 -3.82 -24.26 6.56
CA GLN A 328 -5.17 -24.41 5.99
C GLN A 328 -5.17 -24.18 4.47
N PHE A 329 -4.50 -23.13 3.99
CA PHE A 329 -4.34 -22.88 2.55
C PHE A 329 -3.48 -23.95 1.87
N TRP A 330 -2.41 -24.40 2.52
CA TRP A 330 -1.52 -25.42 1.99
C TRP A 330 -2.22 -26.77 1.78
N GLN A 331 -3.03 -27.19 2.72
CA GLN A 331 -3.82 -28.43 2.59
C GLN A 331 -4.78 -28.38 1.39
N ARG A 332 -5.26 -27.21 1.05
CA ARG A 332 -6.19 -26.95 -0.06
C ARG A 332 -5.49 -26.38 -1.31
N ARG A 333 -4.16 -26.46 -1.39
CA ARG A 333 -3.40 -25.73 -2.42
C ARG A 333 -3.81 -26.06 -3.86
N LYS A 334 -4.30 -27.29 -4.13
CA LYS A 334 -4.79 -27.70 -5.46
C LYS A 334 -5.99 -26.89 -5.95
N GLU A 335 -6.69 -26.20 -5.08
CA GLU A 335 -7.80 -25.31 -5.43
C GLU A 335 -7.32 -23.93 -5.90
N TYR A 336 -6.04 -23.61 -5.66
CA TYR A 336 -5.48 -22.28 -5.91
C TYR A 336 -4.36 -22.25 -6.97
N ILE A 337 -3.90 -23.43 -7.45
CA ILE A 337 -2.79 -23.54 -8.40
C ILE A 337 -3.32 -24.00 -9.77
#